data_cd4947542d7192a924003dddbde7fad1
#
_entry.id   cd4947542d7192a924003dddbde7fad1
#
_cell.length_a   1.000
_cell.length_b   1.000
_cell.length_c   1.000
_cell.angle_alpha   90.00
_cell.angle_beta   90.00
_cell.angle_gamma   90.00
#
_symmetry.space_group_name_H-M   'P 1'
#
loop_
_entity.id
_entity.type
_entity.pdbx_description
1 polymer ?
#
loop_
_entity_poly.entity_id
_entity_poly.type
_entity_poly.pdbx_seq_one_letter_code
_entity_poly.pdbx_strand_id
1 'polypeptide(L)'
;CGSNHPSYISLEETGKYHDELINYKKNGYLFFNSYDAMKQITNWAAPGKDVIYSDQKDKLPDYYSRCRAGELYCFLDSDGSLYSCVPLWKKGSNIKEHGIAQAWENVQQVRKKEDCFTCVSLGDIEFSKTLSLRPAVLKNTLGKVLEISKNGFSRESSRLQKVRSN
;
A
#
# COMPACT_ATOMS: atom_id res chain seq x y z
N CYS A 1 -7.70 10.58 -9.86
CA CYS A 1 -7.29 11.08 -11.18
C CYS A 1 -8.13 10.36 -12.23
N GLY A 2 -8.67 11.08 -13.22
CA GLY A 2 -9.38 10.45 -14.34
C GLY A 2 -8.41 9.97 -15.42
N SER A 3 -8.86 9.09 -16.31
CA SER A 3 -8.08 8.52 -17.42
C SER A 3 -7.44 9.56 -18.37
N ASN A 4 -7.92 10.79 -18.33
CA ASN A 4 -7.40 11.90 -19.16
C ASN A 4 -6.29 12.73 -18.47
N HIS A 5 -5.86 12.36 -17.26
CA HIS A 5 -4.76 13.08 -16.59
C HIS A 5 -3.42 12.70 -17.25
N PRO A 6 -2.51 13.68 -17.52
CA PRO A 6 -1.22 13.39 -18.19
C PRO A 6 -0.34 12.36 -17.47
N SER A 7 -0.51 12.22 -16.16
CA SER A 7 0.21 11.23 -15.33
C SER A 7 -0.58 9.94 -15.10
N TYR A 8 -1.67 9.72 -15.84
CA TYR A 8 -2.44 8.49 -15.71
C TYR A 8 -1.67 7.33 -16.35
N ILE A 9 -1.51 6.28 -15.58
CA ILE A 9 -0.96 4.99 -16.02
C ILE A 9 -2.09 3.97 -15.90
N SER A 10 -2.34 3.20 -16.94
CA SER A 10 -3.35 2.14 -16.93
C SER A 10 -2.99 1.04 -15.91
N LEU A 11 -3.97 0.27 -15.44
CA LEU A 11 -3.70 -0.86 -14.54
C LEU A 11 -2.82 -1.93 -15.22
N GLU A 12 -2.94 -2.11 -16.55
CA GLU A 12 -2.08 -3.01 -17.30
C GLU A 12 -0.62 -2.55 -17.28
N GLU A 13 -0.36 -1.28 -17.55
CA GLU A 13 0.97 -0.70 -17.46
C GLU A 13 1.52 -0.74 -16.04
N THR A 14 0.69 -0.43 -15.04
CA THR A 14 1.03 -0.57 -13.63
C THR A 14 1.47 -2.00 -13.31
N GLY A 15 0.77 -3.01 -13.82
CA GLY A 15 1.14 -4.42 -13.69
C GLY A 15 2.52 -4.71 -14.26
N LYS A 16 2.82 -4.25 -15.47
CA LYS A 16 4.14 -4.43 -16.11
C LYS A 16 5.26 -3.82 -15.29
N TYR A 17 5.10 -2.59 -14.78
CA TYR A 17 6.09 -1.96 -13.90
C TYR A 17 6.29 -2.73 -12.59
N HIS A 18 5.24 -3.30 -12.01
CA HIS A 18 5.39 -4.13 -10.81
C HIS A 18 6.12 -5.45 -11.11
N ASP A 19 5.93 -6.05 -12.28
CA ASP A 19 6.71 -7.22 -12.71
C ASP A 19 8.20 -6.89 -12.86
N GLU A 20 8.53 -5.73 -13.43
CA GLU A 20 9.90 -5.24 -13.48
C GLU A 20 10.49 -5.03 -12.07
N LEU A 21 9.76 -4.40 -11.16
CA LEU A 21 10.18 -4.23 -9.77
C LEU A 21 10.40 -5.58 -9.06
N ILE A 22 9.56 -6.58 -9.33
CA ILE A 22 9.74 -7.95 -8.83
C ILE A 22 11.05 -8.53 -9.35
N ASN A 23 11.37 -8.35 -10.62
CA ASN A 23 12.61 -8.83 -11.22
C ASN A 23 13.84 -8.11 -10.62
N TYR A 24 13.80 -6.79 -10.45
CA TYR A 24 14.86 -6.06 -9.76
C TYR A 24 15.06 -6.58 -8.33
N LYS A 25 13.98 -6.82 -7.59
CA LYS A 25 14.05 -7.38 -6.24
C LYS A 25 14.68 -8.77 -6.22
N LYS A 26 14.36 -9.65 -7.19
CA LYS A 26 15.00 -10.97 -7.35
C LYS A 26 16.50 -10.86 -7.62
N ASN A 27 16.91 -9.82 -8.33
CA ASN A 27 18.32 -9.52 -8.65
C ASN A 27 19.07 -8.78 -7.53
N GLY A 28 18.49 -8.72 -6.32
CA GLY A 28 19.12 -8.18 -5.12
C GLY A 28 19.00 -6.67 -4.91
N TYR A 29 18.17 -5.98 -5.70
CA TYR A 29 17.83 -4.58 -5.41
C TYR A 29 16.92 -4.48 -4.18
N LEU A 30 17.16 -3.48 -3.35
CA LEU A 30 16.43 -3.28 -2.11
C LEU A 30 15.10 -2.58 -2.38
N PHE A 31 14.00 -3.33 -2.31
CA PHE A 31 12.64 -2.80 -2.30
C PHE A 31 11.93 -3.17 -1.01
N PHE A 32 11.31 -2.19 -0.35
CA PHE A 32 10.57 -2.42 0.89
C PHE A 32 9.37 -3.33 0.69
N ASN A 33 8.62 -3.12 -0.40
CA ASN A 33 7.41 -3.87 -0.67
C ASN A 33 7.66 -5.37 -0.80
N SER A 34 6.80 -6.17 -0.19
CA SER A 34 6.86 -7.63 -0.25
C SER A 34 6.45 -8.16 -1.64
N TYR A 35 6.96 -9.33 -2.01
CA TYR A 35 6.51 -10.04 -3.23
C TYR A 35 5.01 -10.27 -3.23
N ASP A 36 4.43 -10.56 -2.06
CA ASP A 36 3.02 -10.84 -1.87
C ASP A 36 2.14 -9.60 -2.16
N ALA A 37 2.60 -8.40 -1.76
CA ALA A 37 1.91 -7.15 -2.06
C ALA A 37 2.05 -6.78 -3.55
N MET A 38 3.24 -6.88 -4.13
CA MET A 38 3.48 -6.61 -5.55
C MET A 38 2.68 -7.57 -6.43
N LYS A 39 2.65 -8.87 -6.10
CA LYS A 39 1.87 -9.88 -6.83
C LYS A 39 0.38 -9.55 -6.85
N GLN A 40 -0.17 -9.00 -5.77
CA GLN A 40 -1.58 -8.61 -5.72
C GLN A 40 -1.90 -7.50 -6.75
N ILE A 41 -0.99 -6.55 -6.97
CA ILE A 41 -1.15 -5.48 -7.98
C ILE A 41 -0.96 -6.04 -9.40
N THR A 42 0.13 -6.78 -9.64
CA THR A 42 0.42 -7.38 -10.95
C THR A 42 -0.75 -8.25 -11.46
N ASN A 43 -1.39 -8.99 -10.56
CA ASN A 43 -2.51 -9.87 -10.88
C ASN A 43 -3.83 -9.30 -10.36
N TRP A 44 -4.09 -8.02 -10.62
CA TRP A 44 -5.29 -7.36 -10.14
C TRP A 44 -6.58 -7.99 -10.68
N ALA A 45 -7.43 -8.46 -9.80
CA ALA A 45 -8.61 -9.28 -10.13
C ALA A 45 -9.81 -8.48 -10.65
N ALA A 46 -9.74 -7.15 -10.66
CA ALA A 46 -10.84 -6.28 -11.12
C ALA A 46 -10.37 -5.29 -12.20
N PRO A 47 -10.12 -5.74 -13.44
CA PRO A 47 -9.67 -4.87 -14.52
C PRO A 47 -10.60 -3.65 -14.69
N GLY A 48 -10.01 -2.46 -14.84
CA GLY A 48 -10.75 -1.21 -15.00
C GLY A 48 -11.38 -0.65 -13.72
N LYS A 49 -11.13 -1.27 -12.55
CA LYS A 49 -11.57 -0.77 -11.24
C LYS A 49 -10.40 -0.65 -10.27
N ASP A 50 -10.33 0.44 -9.55
CA ASP A 50 -9.28 0.69 -8.55
C ASP A 50 -9.59 0.05 -7.19
N VAL A 51 -10.81 -0.42 -6.98
CA VAL A 51 -11.31 -0.95 -5.70
C VAL A 51 -12.09 -2.24 -5.94
N ILE A 52 -11.89 -3.20 -5.05
CA ILE A 52 -12.68 -4.44 -4.91
C ILE A 52 -13.48 -4.31 -3.61
N TYR A 53 -14.78 -4.56 -3.68
CA TYR A 53 -15.71 -4.46 -2.55
C TYR A 53 -15.90 -5.81 -1.86
N SER A 54 -16.49 -5.79 -0.64
CA SER A 54 -16.61 -6.97 0.22
C SER A 54 -17.48 -8.09 -0.37
N ASP A 55 -18.44 -7.76 -1.23
CA ASP A 55 -19.28 -8.72 -1.95
C ASP A 55 -18.51 -9.59 -2.97
N GLN A 56 -17.33 -9.16 -3.37
CA GLN A 56 -16.48 -9.84 -4.35
C GLN A 56 -15.37 -10.71 -3.71
N LYS A 57 -15.20 -10.65 -2.37
CA LYS A 57 -14.06 -11.24 -1.65
C LYS A 57 -13.88 -12.74 -1.87
N ASP A 58 -14.99 -13.49 -1.95
CA ASP A 58 -14.97 -14.97 -2.03
C ASP A 58 -14.47 -15.50 -3.38
N LYS A 59 -14.34 -14.60 -4.38
CA LYS A 59 -13.82 -14.92 -5.71
C LYS A 59 -12.32 -14.58 -5.86
N LEU A 60 -11.72 -14.06 -4.80
CA LEU A 60 -10.33 -13.61 -4.85
C LEU A 60 -9.36 -14.73 -4.49
N PRO A 61 -8.17 -14.78 -5.12
CA PRO A 61 -7.10 -15.69 -4.72
C PRO A 61 -6.63 -15.42 -3.28
N ASP A 62 -6.09 -16.44 -2.61
CA ASP A 62 -5.66 -16.39 -1.20
C ASP A 62 -4.57 -15.36 -0.89
N TYR A 63 -3.81 -14.93 -1.89
CA TYR A 63 -2.82 -13.87 -1.71
C TYR A 63 -3.42 -12.47 -1.60
N TYR A 64 -4.71 -12.29 -1.91
CA TYR A 64 -5.41 -11.05 -1.62
C TYR A 64 -5.60 -10.88 -0.11
N SER A 65 -5.57 -9.65 0.35
CA SER A 65 -5.81 -9.32 1.74
C SER A 65 -6.81 -8.19 1.87
N ARG A 66 -7.64 -8.27 2.90
CA ARG A 66 -8.51 -7.18 3.31
C ARG A 66 -7.68 -5.96 3.72
N CYS A 67 -8.06 -4.79 3.25
CA CYS A 67 -7.49 -3.52 3.70
C CYS A 67 -7.84 -3.26 5.17
N ARG A 68 -6.82 -2.85 5.96
CA ARG A 68 -6.94 -2.56 7.39
C ARG A 68 -6.88 -1.07 7.71
N ALA A 69 -6.88 -0.22 6.69
CA ALA A 69 -6.97 1.22 6.86
C ALA A 69 -8.26 1.60 7.60
N GLY A 70 -8.15 2.49 8.58
CA GLY A 70 -9.26 2.83 9.48
C GLY A 70 -9.57 1.80 10.56
N GLU A 71 -8.88 0.64 10.57
CA GLU A 71 -8.98 -0.36 11.65
C GLU A 71 -7.69 -0.47 12.45
N LEU A 72 -6.55 -0.57 11.77
CA LEU A 72 -5.23 -0.75 12.39
C LEU A 72 -4.30 0.44 12.18
N TYR A 73 -4.59 1.29 11.22
CA TYR A 73 -3.83 2.52 10.92
C TYR A 73 -4.73 3.56 10.26
N CYS A 74 -4.25 4.78 10.27
CA CYS A 74 -4.84 5.93 9.58
C CYS A 74 -3.74 6.90 9.16
N PHE A 75 -4.11 7.93 8.43
CA PHE A 75 -3.23 9.02 8.05
C PHE A 75 -3.64 10.29 8.77
N LEU A 76 -2.66 11.03 9.28
CA LEU A 76 -2.84 12.35 9.88
C LEU A 76 -2.14 13.37 8.98
N ASP A 77 -2.90 14.33 8.49
CA ASP A 77 -2.39 15.42 7.68
C ASP A 77 -1.88 16.57 8.57
N SER A 78 -1.09 17.45 7.98
CA SER A 78 -0.49 18.61 8.66
C SER A 78 -1.51 19.63 9.20
N ASP A 79 -2.70 19.68 8.61
CA ASP A 79 -3.82 20.50 9.07
C ASP A 79 -4.54 19.94 10.30
N GLY A 80 -4.25 18.69 10.68
CA GLY A 80 -4.92 17.94 11.75
C GLY A 80 -6.07 17.06 11.27
N SER A 81 -6.26 16.90 9.98
CA SER A 81 -7.26 15.98 9.40
C SER A 81 -6.79 14.54 9.50
N LEU A 82 -7.58 13.69 10.14
CA LEU A 82 -7.40 12.26 10.24
C LEU A 82 -8.28 11.56 9.20
N TYR A 83 -7.72 10.63 8.40
CA TYR A 83 -8.48 9.86 7.41
C TYR A 83 -7.97 8.42 7.30
N SER A 84 -8.85 7.50 6.89
CA SER A 84 -8.52 6.07 6.88
C SER A 84 -7.46 5.73 5.84
N CYS A 85 -7.55 6.27 4.63
CA CYS A 85 -6.62 6.04 3.52
C CYS A 85 -6.60 7.24 2.57
N VAL A 86 -5.58 7.31 1.73
CA VAL A 86 -5.41 8.44 0.78
C VAL A 86 -6.63 8.66 -0.13
N PRO A 87 -7.26 7.64 -0.73
CA PRO A 87 -8.48 7.84 -1.52
C PRO A 87 -9.66 8.49 -0.76
N LEU A 88 -9.68 8.36 0.57
CA LEU A 88 -10.75 8.90 1.42
C LEU A 88 -10.36 10.18 2.18
N TRP A 89 -9.31 10.89 1.73
CA TRP A 89 -8.82 12.10 2.42
C TRP A 89 -9.88 13.19 2.61
N LYS A 90 -10.82 13.36 1.66
CA LYS A 90 -11.93 14.32 1.76
C LYS A 90 -13.01 13.93 2.78
N LYS A 91 -12.97 12.70 3.30
CA LYS A 91 -13.91 12.16 4.28
C LYS A 91 -13.27 12.02 5.66
N GLY A 92 -12.25 12.81 5.92
CA GLY A 92 -11.54 12.84 7.19
C GLY A 92 -12.31 13.51 8.33
N SER A 93 -11.73 13.47 9.53
CA SER A 93 -12.22 14.16 10.72
C SER A 93 -11.07 14.90 11.39
N ASN A 94 -11.25 16.18 11.73
CA ASN A 94 -10.15 17.00 12.25
C ASN A 94 -9.99 16.78 13.77
N ILE A 95 -8.75 16.45 14.17
CA ILE A 95 -8.44 16.19 15.59
C ILE A 95 -8.47 17.44 16.46
N LYS A 96 -8.31 18.63 15.87
CA LYS A 96 -8.40 19.92 16.60
C LYS A 96 -9.85 20.23 17.00
N GLU A 97 -10.82 19.74 16.20
CA GLU A 97 -12.25 19.98 16.43
C GLU A 97 -12.87 18.91 17.33
N HIS A 98 -12.47 17.66 17.17
CA HIS A 98 -13.13 16.52 17.78
C HIS A 98 -12.28 15.79 18.84
N GLY A 99 -10.98 16.09 18.90
CA GLY A 99 -10.03 15.27 19.65
C GLY A 99 -9.72 13.95 18.92
N ILE A 100 -8.61 13.32 19.29
CA ILE A 100 -8.08 12.14 18.57
C ILE A 100 -9.04 10.93 18.63
N ALA A 101 -9.66 10.69 19.79
CA ALA A 101 -10.53 9.52 19.96
C ALA A 101 -11.78 9.61 19.08
N GLN A 102 -12.49 10.74 19.11
CA GLN A 102 -13.69 10.94 18.31
C GLN A 102 -13.36 11.00 16.81
N ALA A 103 -12.24 11.65 16.43
CA ALA A 103 -11.78 11.67 15.04
C ALA A 103 -11.49 10.25 14.51
N TRP A 104 -10.89 9.39 15.35
CA TRP A 104 -10.66 8.00 15.03
C TRP A 104 -11.96 7.22 14.82
N GLU A 105 -12.94 7.37 15.71
CA GLU A 105 -14.26 6.74 15.57
C GLU A 105 -14.96 7.19 14.28
N ASN A 106 -14.93 8.49 13.97
CA ASN A 106 -15.51 9.04 12.74
C ASN A 106 -14.88 8.41 11.49
N VAL A 107 -13.56 8.29 11.46
CA VAL A 107 -12.81 7.65 10.37
C VAL A 107 -13.19 6.18 10.22
N GLN A 108 -13.38 5.45 11.32
CA GLN A 108 -13.85 4.06 11.29
C GLN A 108 -15.27 3.94 10.72
N GLN A 109 -16.17 4.86 11.06
CA GLN A 109 -17.53 4.86 10.51
C GLN A 109 -17.54 5.14 9.00
N VAL A 110 -16.72 6.08 8.54
CA VAL A 110 -16.52 6.32 7.10
C VAL A 110 -16.04 5.04 6.41
N ARG A 111 -15.02 4.39 6.98
CA ARG A 111 -14.45 3.16 6.40
C ARG A 111 -15.46 2.02 6.31
N LYS A 112 -16.33 1.86 7.32
CA LYS A 112 -17.39 0.85 7.31
C LYS A 112 -18.42 1.10 6.20
N LYS A 113 -18.79 2.37 5.95
CA LYS A 113 -19.74 2.75 4.91
C LYS A 113 -19.21 2.52 3.49
N GLU A 114 -17.91 2.68 3.28
CA GLU A 114 -17.27 2.49 1.97
C GLU A 114 -17.21 1.02 1.57
N ASP A 115 -17.25 0.07 2.50
CA ASP A 115 -17.29 -1.39 2.30
C ASP A 115 -16.26 -1.94 1.31
N CYS A 116 -15.15 -1.24 1.09
CA CYS A 116 -14.09 -1.71 0.21
C CYS A 116 -13.29 -2.82 0.88
N PHE A 117 -13.07 -3.92 0.15
CA PHE A 117 -12.24 -5.03 0.63
C PHE A 117 -10.75 -4.72 0.46
N THR A 118 -10.35 -4.28 -0.74
CA THR A 118 -8.97 -3.89 -1.07
C THR A 118 -8.95 -2.90 -2.24
N CYS A 119 -7.81 -2.25 -2.47
CA CYS A 119 -7.63 -1.31 -3.59
C CYS A 119 -6.23 -1.46 -4.21
N VAL A 120 -5.97 -0.74 -5.31
CA VAL A 120 -4.68 -0.75 -6.02
C VAL A 120 -3.56 0.02 -5.30
N SER A 121 -3.78 0.55 -4.11
CA SER A 121 -2.75 1.24 -3.33
C SER A 121 -1.75 0.24 -2.76
N LEU A 122 -0.57 0.15 -3.36
CA LEU A 122 0.50 -0.76 -2.92
C LEU A 122 0.91 -0.53 -1.46
N GLY A 123 0.96 0.74 -1.02
CA GLY A 123 1.26 1.09 0.37
C GLY A 123 0.21 0.54 1.34
N ASP A 124 -1.08 0.75 1.05
CA ASP A 124 -2.16 0.24 1.88
C ASP A 124 -2.22 -1.30 1.91
N ILE A 125 -1.90 -1.96 0.78
CA ILE A 125 -1.78 -3.43 0.73
C ILE A 125 -0.64 -3.90 1.63
N GLU A 126 0.56 -3.30 1.53
CA GLU A 126 1.72 -3.68 2.34
C GLU A 126 1.45 -3.46 3.84
N PHE A 127 0.93 -2.29 4.23
CA PHE A 127 0.57 -2.01 5.62
C PHE A 127 -0.48 -3.00 6.14
N SER A 128 -1.52 -3.26 5.38
CA SER A 128 -2.58 -4.19 5.77
C SER A 128 -2.05 -5.62 5.97
N LYS A 129 -1.18 -6.08 5.07
CA LYS A 129 -0.55 -7.41 5.17
C LYS A 129 0.41 -7.50 6.35
N THR A 130 1.22 -6.45 6.57
CA THR A 130 2.19 -6.39 7.68
C THR A 130 1.48 -6.37 9.03
N LEU A 131 0.50 -5.49 9.21
CA LEU A 131 -0.25 -5.35 10.46
C LEU A 131 -1.22 -6.51 10.73
N SER A 132 -1.60 -7.25 9.69
CA SER A 132 -2.33 -8.52 9.83
C SER A 132 -1.41 -9.72 10.16
N LEU A 133 -0.13 -9.46 10.43
CA LEU A 133 0.88 -10.45 10.83
C LEU A 133 1.03 -11.61 9.83
N ARG A 134 0.88 -11.35 8.53
CA ARG A 134 1.10 -12.38 7.50
C ARG A 134 2.57 -12.84 7.51
N PRO A 135 2.86 -14.14 7.71
CA PRO A 135 4.23 -14.62 7.92
C PRO A 135 5.20 -14.27 6.78
N ALA A 136 4.75 -14.36 5.53
CA ALA A 136 5.56 -14.03 4.35
C ALA A 136 5.97 -12.55 4.33
N VAL A 137 5.07 -11.65 4.72
CA VAL A 137 5.32 -10.21 4.76
C VAL A 137 6.19 -9.84 5.95
N LEU A 138 5.92 -10.42 7.13
CA LEU A 138 6.76 -10.23 8.32
C LEU A 138 8.20 -10.67 8.05
N LYS A 139 8.41 -11.84 7.44
CA LYS A 139 9.74 -12.31 7.05
C LYS A 139 10.45 -11.33 6.11
N ASN A 140 9.73 -10.77 5.13
CA ASN A 140 10.26 -9.74 4.23
C ASN A 140 10.66 -8.48 4.99
N THR A 141 9.78 -7.95 5.84
CA THR A 141 10.01 -6.72 6.61
C THR A 141 11.18 -6.90 7.59
N LEU A 142 11.20 -7.96 8.38
CA LEU A 142 12.30 -8.27 9.29
C LEU A 142 13.61 -8.48 8.55
N GLY A 143 13.61 -9.20 7.43
CA GLY A 143 14.78 -9.39 6.57
C GLY A 143 15.35 -8.04 6.09
N LYS A 144 14.49 -7.12 5.67
CA LYS A 144 14.91 -5.78 5.22
C LYS A 144 15.47 -4.91 6.36
N VAL A 145 14.82 -4.93 7.52
CA VAL A 145 15.33 -4.21 8.70
C VAL A 145 16.73 -4.72 9.09
N LEU A 146 16.93 -6.04 9.11
CA LEU A 146 18.21 -6.65 9.41
C LEU A 146 19.28 -6.35 8.33
N GLU A 147 18.90 -6.32 7.06
CA GLU A 147 19.79 -5.97 5.95
C GLU A 147 20.25 -4.51 6.04
N ILE A 148 19.34 -3.58 6.31
CA ILE A 148 19.64 -2.16 6.52
C ILE A 148 20.56 -1.99 7.73
N SER A 149 20.24 -2.64 8.83
CA SER A 149 21.05 -2.61 10.05
C SER A 149 22.50 -3.11 9.83
N LYS A 150 22.69 -4.15 9.01
CA LYS A 150 24.02 -4.74 8.74
C LYS A 150 24.85 -3.93 7.75
N ASN A 151 24.20 -3.32 6.75
CA ASN A 151 24.91 -2.73 5.62
C ASN A 151 25.11 -1.22 5.73
N GLY A 152 24.46 -0.55 6.70
CA GLY A 152 24.49 0.91 6.86
C GLY A 152 24.01 1.65 5.62
N PHE A 153 23.69 2.90 5.76
CA PHE A 153 23.20 3.78 4.69
C PHE A 153 24.20 4.01 3.53
N SER A 154 25.48 3.64 3.72
CA SER A 154 26.57 3.98 2.79
C SER A 154 26.65 3.12 1.52
N ARG A 155 26.14 1.89 1.53
CA ARG A 155 26.15 1.02 0.34
C ARG A 155 25.06 1.31 -0.67
N GLU A 156 23.96 1.90 -0.25
CA GLU A 156 22.83 2.22 -1.12
C GLU A 156 23.15 3.41 -2.04
N SER A 157 23.88 4.40 -1.53
CA SER A 157 24.35 5.55 -2.33
C SER A 157 25.24 5.14 -3.49
N SER A 158 26.10 4.15 -3.32
CA SER A 158 27.00 3.67 -4.38
C SER A 158 26.29 2.81 -5.44
N ARG A 159 25.19 2.11 -5.09
CA ARG A 159 24.39 1.35 -6.03
C ARG A 159 23.48 2.25 -6.88
N LEU A 160 22.89 3.28 -6.27
CA LEU A 160 22.07 4.27 -6.98
C LEU A 160 22.89 5.12 -7.97
N GLN A 161 24.17 5.36 -7.70
CA GLN A 161 25.07 6.03 -8.64
C GLN A 161 25.35 5.18 -9.88
N LYS A 162 25.47 3.85 -9.74
CA LYS A 162 25.65 2.92 -10.87
C LYS A 162 24.44 2.84 -11.81
N VAL A 163 23.23 3.03 -11.31
CA VAL A 163 22.00 3.02 -12.13
C VAL A 163 21.83 4.30 -12.94
N ARG A 164 22.41 5.43 -12.46
CA ARG A 164 22.36 6.72 -13.18
C ARG A 164 23.42 6.85 -14.30
N SER A 165 24.37 5.93 -14.35
CA SER A 165 25.48 5.95 -15.32
C SER A 165 25.30 4.96 -16.48
N ASN A 166 24.22 4.20 -16.52
CA ASN A 166 23.77 3.38 -17.63
C ASN A 166 22.47 3.95 -18.24
#